data_c340d492ba24e22aa4c65a562161cf43
#
_entry.id   c340d492ba24e22aa4c65a562161cf43
#
_cell.length_a   1.000
_cell.length_b   1.000
_cell.length_c   1.000
_cell.angle_alpha   90.00
_cell.angle_beta   90.00
_cell.angle_gamma   90.00
#
_symmetry.space_group_name_H-M   'P 1'
#
loop_
_entity.id
_entity.type
_entity.pdbx_description
1 polymer ?
#
loop_
_entity_poly.entity_id
_entity_poly.type
_entity_poly.pdbx_seq_one_letter_code
_entity_poly.pdbx_strand_id
1 'polypeptide(L)'
;FSVQERINIIKSDITSLNELNSKINVTELSGLLTTFAKDQNATCIIRGLRAVSDFEYEFQMTGMNYQLNPDIETIFLMTSEKNSFISSNFVKEVHKLGGDVSNFVSKNTLEQLNKKNS
;
A
#
# COMPACT_ATOMS: atom_id res chain seq x y z
N PHE A 1 8.41 4.21 -9.63
CA PHE A 1 7.89 5.48 -9.11
C PHE A 1 8.68 5.92 -7.88
N SER A 2 9.05 7.21 -7.81
CA SER A 2 9.60 7.84 -6.59
C SER A 2 8.54 7.87 -5.48
N VAL A 3 8.95 8.22 -4.24
CA VAL A 3 8.00 8.37 -3.13
C VAL A 3 6.95 9.45 -3.46
N GLN A 4 7.40 10.59 -3.99
CA GLN A 4 6.50 11.69 -4.35
C GLN A 4 5.52 11.33 -5.47
N GLU A 5 5.98 10.61 -6.50
CA GLU A 5 5.10 10.10 -7.56
C GLU A 5 4.02 9.17 -6.97
N ARG A 6 4.38 8.26 -6.07
CA ARG A 6 3.43 7.35 -5.40
C ARG A 6 2.42 8.10 -4.57
N ILE A 7 2.85 9.09 -3.79
CA ILE A 7 1.95 9.95 -3.00
C ILE A 7 0.96 10.65 -3.92
N ASN A 8 1.42 11.23 -5.02
CA ASN A 8 0.56 11.95 -5.96
C ASN A 8 -0.48 11.02 -6.63
N ILE A 9 -0.06 9.81 -7.01
CA ILE A 9 -0.96 8.79 -7.57
C ILE A 9 -2.07 8.45 -6.56
N ILE A 10 -1.70 8.14 -5.32
CA ILE A 10 -2.66 7.78 -4.27
C ILE A 10 -3.60 8.94 -3.97
N LYS A 11 -3.09 10.17 -3.84
CA LYS A 11 -3.92 11.36 -3.60
C LYS A 11 -4.94 11.58 -4.72
N SER A 12 -4.53 11.39 -5.97
CA SER A 12 -5.44 11.49 -7.11
C SER A 12 -6.53 10.42 -7.07
N ASP A 13 -6.17 9.18 -6.75
CA ASP A 13 -7.15 8.08 -6.65
C ASP A 13 -8.14 8.31 -5.50
N ILE A 14 -7.67 8.80 -4.33
CA ILE A 14 -8.52 9.10 -3.18
C ILE A 14 -9.52 10.22 -3.50
N THR A 15 -9.13 11.19 -4.32
CA THR A 15 -10.04 12.29 -4.71
C THR A 15 -11.34 11.77 -5.34
N SER A 16 -11.28 10.61 -5.98
CA SER A 16 -12.46 9.95 -6.57
C SER A 16 -13.41 9.32 -5.53
N LEU A 17 -12.97 9.16 -4.28
CA LEU A 17 -13.75 8.57 -3.19
C LEU A 17 -14.68 9.56 -2.45
N ASN A 18 -14.82 10.79 -2.97
CA ASN A 18 -15.74 11.83 -2.50
C ASN A 18 -15.68 12.08 -0.98
N GLU A 19 -16.67 11.55 -0.23
CA GLU A 19 -16.85 11.83 1.21
C GLU A 19 -15.68 11.36 2.10
N LEU A 20 -14.89 10.38 1.67
CA LEU A 20 -13.76 9.86 2.44
C LEU A 20 -12.49 10.69 2.24
N ASN A 21 -12.42 11.51 1.20
CA ASN A 21 -11.23 12.27 0.84
C ASN A 21 -10.70 13.14 2.01
N SER A 22 -11.60 13.82 2.73
CA SER A 22 -11.23 14.71 3.85
C SER A 22 -10.70 13.96 5.09
N LYS A 23 -10.90 12.65 5.17
CA LYS A 23 -10.50 11.80 6.31
C LYS A 23 -9.21 11.02 6.06
N ILE A 24 -8.71 11.03 4.82
CA ILE A 24 -7.53 10.26 4.44
C ILE A 24 -6.34 11.20 4.26
N ASN A 25 -5.29 10.98 5.03
CA ASN A 25 -4.02 11.67 4.87
C ASN A 25 -2.99 10.73 4.21
N VAL A 26 -2.34 11.20 3.15
CA VAL A 26 -1.30 10.46 2.43
C VAL A 26 0.03 11.15 2.67
N THR A 27 0.93 10.45 3.34
CA THR A 27 2.25 10.98 3.68
C THR A 27 3.33 9.92 3.53
N GLU A 28 4.57 10.34 3.46
CA GLU A 28 5.73 9.46 3.48
C GLU A 28 5.95 8.92 4.88
N LEU A 29 6.21 7.62 4.99
CA LEU A 29 6.70 7.00 6.20
C LEU A 29 8.23 7.11 6.25
N SER A 30 8.75 7.72 7.30
CA SER A 30 10.17 7.86 7.58
C SER A 30 10.50 7.24 8.94
N GLY A 31 11.59 6.50 9.01
CA GLY A 31 12.03 5.85 10.26
C GLY A 31 11.24 4.59 10.62
N LEU A 32 11.13 4.32 11.93
CA LEU A 32 10.41 3.14 12.43
C LEU A 32 8.90 3.35 12.34
N LEU A 33 8.20 2.32 11.87
CA LEU A 33 6.74 2.33 11.72
C LEU A 33 6.02 2.67 13.02
N THR A 34 6.46 2.10 14.13
CA THR A 34 5.84 2.34 15.45
C THR A 34 6.05 3.76 15.95
N THR A 35 7.22 4.35 15.71
CA THR A 35 7.49 5.76 16.03
C THR A 35 6.62 6.67 15.18
N PHE A 36 6.60 6.42 13.88
CA PHE A 36 5.76 7.18 12.96
C PHE A 36 4.27 7.09 13.35
N ALA A 37 3.77 5.89 13.65
CA ALA A 37 2.38 5.70 14.05
C ALA A 37 2.05 6.47 15.34
N LYS A 38 2.94 6.46 16.33
CA LYS A 38 2.79 7.24 17.55
C LYS A 38 2.74 8.75 17.28
N ASP A 39 3.64 9.25 16.43
CA ASP A 39 3.69 10.67 16.06
C ASP A 39 2.43 11.12 15.31
N GLN A 40 1.78 10.19 14.60
CA GLN A 40 0.48 10.42 13.93
C GLN A 40 -0.73 10.17 14.86
N ASN A 41 -0.53 9.88 16.15
CA ASN A 41 -1.57 9.48 17.11
C ASN A 41 -2.41 8.28 16.63
N ALA A 42 -1.79 7.37 15.88
CA ALA A 42 -2.46 6.16 15.44
C ALA A 42 -2.56 5.15 16.59
N THR A 43 -3.72 4.55 16.75
CA THR A 43 -3.98 3.47 17.72
C THR A 43 -3.87 2.09 17.11
N CYS A 44 -3.86 2.01 15.79
CA CYS A 44 -3.87 0.76 15.06
C CYS A 44 -3.10 0.88 13.74
N ILE A 45 -2.39 -0.19 13.37
CA ILE A 45 -1.76 -0.38 12.07
C ILE A 45 -2.55 -1.43 11.30
N ILE A 46 -3.01 -1.10 10.09
CA ILE A 46 -3.71 -2.05 9.22
C ILE A 46 -2.75 -2.55 8.15
N ARG A 47 -2.65 -3.88 8.01
CA ARG A 47 -1.80 -4.56 7.03
C ARG A 47 -2.62 -5.49 6.15
N GLY A 48 -2.30 -5.56 4.86
CA GLY A 48 -2.91 -6.52 3.93
C GLY A 48 -2.11 -7.81 3.85
N LEU A 49 -2.79 -8.95 3.82
CA LEU A 49 -2.20 -10.27 3.57
C LEU A 49 -2.72 -10.83 2.26
N ARG A 50 -1.83 -11.23 1.36
CA ARG A 50 -2.17 -11.79 0.04
C ARG A 50 -1.96 -13.29 -0.03
N ALA A 51 -0.86 -13.79 0.55
CA ALA A 51 -0.45 -15.18 0.48
C ALA A 51 0.19 -15.62 1.81
N VAL A 52 0.36 -16.95 1.97
CA VAL A 52 1.02 -17.54 3.13
C VAL A 52 2.45 -17.02 3.31
N SER A 53 3.16 -16.78 2.20
CA SER A 53 4.51 -16.20 2.23
C SER A 53 4.57 -14.77 2.80
N ASP A 54 3.52 -13.98 2.60
CA ASP A 54 3.44 -12.64 3.21
C ASP A 54 3.22 -12.75 4.73
N PHE A 55 2.46 -13.76 5.18
CA PHE A 55 2.09 -13.93 6.58
C PHE A 55 3.30 -14.10 7.49
N GLU A 56 4.27 -14.90 7.11
CA GLU A 56 5.45 -15.18 7.94
C GLU A 56 6.23 -13.88 8.22
N TYR A 57 6.49 -13.10 7.18
CA TYR A 57 7.16 -11.80 7.31
C TYR A 57 6.35 -10.81 8.15
N GLU A 58 5.07 -10.67 7.85
CA GLU A 58 4.15 -9.75 8.54
C GLU A 58 3.99 -10.14 10.02
N PHE A 59 3.95 -11.43 10.33
CA PHE A 59 3.87 -11.93 11.70
C PHE A 59 5.13 -11.56 12.51
N GLN A 60 6.32 -11.75 11.93
CA GLN A 60 7.57 -11.36 12.56
C GLN A 60 7.64 -9.85 12.80
N MET A 61 7.25 -9.05 11.80
CA MET A 61 7.19 -7.59 11.92
C MET A 61 6.22 -7.14 13.01
N THR A 62 5.08 -7.78 13.12
CA THR A 62 4.09 -7.47 14.17
C THR A 62 4.64 -7.77 15.56
N GLY A 63 5.32 -8.90 15.73
CA GLY A 63 5.99 -9.23 16.98
C GLY A 63 7.03 -8.18 17.37
N MET A 64 7.85 -7.73 16.43
CA MET A 64 8.82 -6.65 16.67
C MET A 64 8.13 -5.32 16.99
N ASN A 65 7.10 -4.94 16.25
CA ASN A 65 6.35 -3.71 16.49
C ASN A 65 5.70 -3.72 17.90
N TYR A 66 5.13 -4.84 18.32
CA TYR A 66 4.57 -4.99 19.67
C TYR A 66 5.61 -4.82 20.77
N GLN A 67 6.82 -5.36 20.60
CA GLN A 67 7.91 -5.16 21.56
C GLN A 67 8.37 -3.70 21.63
N LEU A 68 8.34 -2.98 20.51
CA LEU A 68 8.74 -1.58 20.43
C LEU A 68 7.68 -0.63 20.98
N ASN A 69 6.41 -0.94 20.74
CA ASN A 69 5.27 -0.13 21.24
C ASN A 69 4.00 -1.01 21.35
N PRO A 70 3.72 -1.55 22.56
CA PRO A 70 2.57 -2.43 22.78
C PRO A 70 1.21 -1.71 22.73
N ASP A 71 1.19 -0.37 22.75
CA ASP A 71 -0.06 0.42 22.71
C ASP A 71 -0.65 0.54 21.31
N ILE A 72 0.08 0.09 20.27
CA ILE A 72 -0.36 0.15 18.88
C ILE A 72 -0.66 -1.27 18.40
N GLU A 73 -1.93 -1.57 18.18
CA GLU A 73 -2.36 -2.85 17.65
C GLU A 73 -2.11 -2.98 16.14
N THR A 74 -1.86 -4.20 15.69
CA THR A 74 -1.78 -4.51 14.26
C THR A 74 -2.94 -5.40 13.85
N ILE A 75 -3.70 -4.98 12.86
CA ILE A 75 -4.84 -5.71 12.29
C ILE A 75 -4.49 -6.15 10.88
N PHE A 76 -4.79 -7.42 10.58
CA PHE A 76 -4.59 -7.98 9.26
C PHE A 76 -5.90 -8.12 8.50
N LEU A 77 -5.91 -7.66 7.25
CA LEU A 77 -7.00 -7.85 6.31
C LEU A 77 -6.55 -8.82 5.21
N MET A 78 -7.29 -9.90 5.06
CA MET A 78 -7.05 -10.84 3.97
C MET A 78 -7.59 -10.29 2.66
N THR A 79 -6.80 -10.38 1.60
CA THR A 79 -7.28 -10.04 0.26
C THR A 79 -8.17 -11.16 -0.28
N SER A 80 -9.06 -10.81 -1.22
CA SER A 80 -9.85 -11.81 -1.94
C SER A 80 -8.96 -12.67 -2.85
N GLU A 81 -9.39 -13.90 -3.15
CA GLU A 81 -8.67 -14.81 -4.03
C GLU A 81 -8.33 -14.17 -5.39
N LYS A 82 -9.26 -13.39 -5.94
CA LYS A 82 -9.09 -12.68 -7.21
C LYS A 82 -7.92 -11.71 -7.23
N ASN A 83 -7.52 -11.19 -6.07
CA ASN A 83 -6.49 -10.18 -5.95
C ASN A 83 -5.20 -10.71 -5.30
N SER A 84 -5.19 -11.97 -4.86
CA SER A 84 -4.07 -12.54 -4.12
C SER A 84 -2.76 -12.61 -4.91
N PHE A 85 -2.85 -12.75 -6.24
CA PHE A 85 -1.69 -12.81 -7.14
C PHE A 85 -1.17 -11.43 -7.58
N ILE A 86 -1.92 -10.34 -7.31
CA ILE A 86 -1.55 -9.01 -7.78
C ILE A 86 -0.41 -8.47 -6.91
N SER A 87 0.71 -8.15 -7.53
CA SER A 87 1.81 -7.44 -6.89
C SER A 87 2.31 -6.31 -7.77
N SER A 88 2.86 -5.26 -7.16
CA SER A 88 3.42 -4.13 -7.91
C SER A 88 4.56 -4.53 -8.84
N ASN A 89 5.29 -5.59 -8.52
CA ASN A 89 6.38 -6.10 -9.35
C ASN A 89 5.83 -6.78 -10.60
N PHE A 90 4.87 -7.69 -10.44
CA PHE A 90 4.23 -8.36 -11.59
C PHE A 90 3.50 -7.38 -12.49
N VAL A 91 2.77 -6.42 -11.93
CA VAL A 91 2.09 -5.39 -12.73
C VAL A 91 3.10 -4.61 -13.59
N LYS A 92 4.20 -4.17 -12.99
CA LYS A 92 5.25 -3.43 -13.72
C LYS A 92 5.93 -4.28 -14.78
N GLU A 93 6.19 -5.55 -14.50
CA GLU A 93 6.82 -6.49 -15.44
C GLU A 93 5.90 -6.77 -16.64
N VAL A 94 4.64 -7.13 -16.39
CA VAL A 94 3.64 -7.36 -17.43
C VAL A 94 3.46 -6.13 -18.32
N HIS A 95 3.34 -4.94 -17.71
CA HIS A 95 3.21 -3.69 -18.45
C HIS A 95 4.45 -3.39 -19.31
N LYS A 96 5.66 -3.60 -18.76
CA LYS A 96 6.92 -3.42 -19.53
C LYS A 96 7.04 -4.34 -20.74
N LEU A 97 6.46 -5.53 -20.64
CA LEU A 97 6.42 -6.51 -21.75
C LEU A 97 5.24 -6.29 -22.71
N GLY A 98 4.48 -5.20 -22.58
CA GLY A 98 3.37 -4.85 -23.45
C GLY A 98 2.04 -5.51 -23.11
N GLY A 99 1.95 -6.18 -21.95
CA GLY A 99 0.69 -6.77 -21.46
C GLY A 99 -0.29 -5.72 -20.93
N ASP A 100 -1.58 -5.98 -21.08
CA ASP A 100 -2.63 -5.12 -20.54
C ASP A 100 -2.79 -5.32 -19.02
N VAL A 101 -2.57 -4.25 -18.26
CA VAL A 101 -2.71 -4.23 -16.80
C VAL A 101 -3.90 -3.39 -16.33
N SER A 102 -4.78 -2.97 -17.22
CA SER A 102 -5.91 -2.07 -16.92
C SER A 102 -6.87 -2.61 -15.85
N ASN A 103 -6.98 -3.93 -15.74
CA ASN A 103 -7.84 -4.60 -14.75
C ASN A 103 -7.19 -4.72 -13.36
N PHE A 104 -5.91 -4.37 -13.23
CA PHE A 104 -5.15 -4.56 -11.97
C PHE A 104 -4.77 -3.25 -11.29
N VAL A 105 -4.98 -2.12 -11.96
CA VAL A 105 -4.61 -0.80 -11.46
C VAL A 105 -5.70 0.24 -11.74
N SER A 106 -5.67 1.37 -11.02
CA SER A 106 -6.55 2.50 -11.33
C SER A 106 -6.19 3.12 -12.69
N LYS A 107 -7.16 3.81 -13.30
CA LYS A 107 -6.92 4.55 -14.55
C LYS A 107 -5.75 5.52 -14.44
N ASN A 108 -5.69 6.26 -13.34
CA ASN A 108 -4.60 7.18 -13.06
C ASN A 108 -3.25 6.45 -12.96
N THR A 109 -3.18 5.33 -12.25
CA THR A 109 -1.95 4.52 -12.18
C THR A 109 -1.53 4.02 -13.56
N LEU A 110 -2.48 3.55 -14.40
CA LEU A 110 -2.20 3.12 -15.77
C LEU A 110 -1.62 4.25 -16.63
N GLU A 111 -2.18 5.45 -16.55
CA GLU A 111 -1.66 6.64 -17.25
C GLU A 111 -0.22 6.97 -16.83
N GLN A 112 0.08 6.88 -15.54
CA GLN A 112 1.44 7.11 -15.04
C GLN A 112 2.43 6.01 -15.47
N LEU A 113 1.99 4.75 -15.52
CA LEU A 113 2.80 3.65 -16.07
C LEU A 113 3.13 3.88 -17.54
N ASN A 114 2.13 4.27 -18.35
CA ASN A 114 2.31 4.57 -19.77
C ASN A 114 3.32 5.71 -19.98
N LYS A 115 3.21 6.81 -19.23
CA LYS A 115 4.16 7.94 -19.31
C LYS A 115 5.58 7.57 -18.93
N LYS A 116 5.76 6.59 -18.06
CA LYS A 116 7.09 6.20 -17.57
C LYS A 116 7.82 5.23 -18.50
N ASN A 117 7.08 4.51 -19.35
CA ASN A 117 7.61 3.56 -20.31
C ASN A 117 7.71 4.16 -21.74
N SER A 118 7.23 5.38 -21.93
CA SER A 118 7.41 6.18 -23.15
C SER A 118 8.72 6.95 -23.08
#